data_3c64f8641c28a5fa499b652057ccea94
#
_entry.id   3c64f8641c28a5fa499b652057ccea94
#
_cell.length_a   1.000
_cell.length_b   1.000
_cell.length_c   1.000
_cell.angle_alpha   90.00
_cell.angle_beta   90.00
_cell.angle_gamma   90.00
#
_symmetry.space_group_name_H-M   'P 1'
#
loop_
_entity.id
_entity.type
_entity.pdbx_description
1 polymer ?
#
loop_
_entity_poly.entity_id
_entity_poly.type
_entity_poly.pdbx_seq_one_letter_code
_entity_poly.pdbx_strand_id
1 'polypeptide(L)'
;MNRTILHSDMNCFYASVEMMLNPELQGKAVAVCGSTENRHGIVLAKSEKAKQAGIKTGMVNWEAKRLCPDLILVPPQYEQYLKYSNMAREIYQEYTDLVEPYGMDECFLDVTASQVLYGSGKEIADQIRCRMKNELGLTVSCLLYTSPSPRDRTRSRM
;
A
#
# COMPACT_ATOMS: atom_id res chain seq x y z
N MET A 1 -27.69 -13.39 0.24
CA MET A 1 -26.86 -12.47 -0.58
C MET A 1 -25.40 -12.64 -0.26
N ASN A 2 -24.58 -12.78 -1.27
CA ASN A 2 -23.12 -12.90 -1.07
C ASN A 2 -22.52 -11.54 -0.75
N ARG A 3 -21.55 -11.55 0.15
CA ARG A 3 -20.77 -10.36 0.45
C ARG A 3 -19.59 -10.23 -0.50
N THR A 4 -19.36 -9.02 -0.95
CA THR A 4 -18.22 -8.70 -1.80
C THR A 4 -17.31 -7.74 -1.05
N ILE A 5 -16.13 -8.23 -0.70
CA ILE A 5 -15.16 -7.50 0.11
C ILE A 5 -13.91 -7.26 -0.74
N LEU A 6 -13.42 -6.03 -0.74
CA LEU A 6 -12.13 -5.70 -1.35
C LEU A 6 -11.10 -5.50 -0.24
N HIS A 7 -9.93 -6.07 -0.43
CA HIS A 7 -8.77 -5.78 0.40
C HIS A 7 -7.79 -4.98 -0.47
N SER A 8 -7.65 -3.71 -0.16
CA SER A 8 -6.78 -2.80 -0.89
C SER A 8 -5.49 -2.59 -0.11
N ASP A 9 -4.36 -2.80 -0.77
CA ASP A 9 -3.04 -2.68 -0.17
C ASP A 9 -2.17 -1.82 -1.08
N MET A 10 -1.68 -0.70 -0.56
CA MET A 10 -0.81 0.20 -1.32
C MET A 10 0.59 -0.39 -1.44
N ASN A 11 1.04 -0.59 -2.68
CA ASN A 11 2.34 -1.23 -2.96
C ASN A 11 3.50 -0.32 -2.59
N CYS A 12 4.47 -0.85 -1.83
CA CYS A 12 5.67 -0.12 -1.45
C CYS A 12 5.34 1.28 -0.92
N PHE A 13 4.35 1.40 -0.04
CA PHE A 13 3.70 2.67 0.28
C PHE A 13 4.69 3.77 0.68
N TYR A 14 5.47 3.54 1.72
CA TYR A 14 6.39 4.59 2.21
C TYR A 14 7.41 4.97 1.14
N ALA A 15 7.99 4.00 0.47
CA ALA A 15 8.95 4.26 -0.59
C ALA A 15 8.30 5.00 -1.76
N SER A 16 7.07 4.65 -2.12
CA SER A 16 6.33 5.31 -3.19
C SER A 16 6.05 6.77 -2.87
N VAL A 17 5.68 7.08 -1.62
CA VAL A 17 5.47 8.46 -1.18
C VAL A 17 6.76 9.25 -1.27
N GLU A 18 7.89 8.68 -0.79
CA GLU A 18 9.18 9.34 -0.86
C GLU A 18 9.58 9.64 -2.31
N MET A 19 9.34 8.71 -3.22
CA MET A 19 9.65 8.88 -4.63
C MET A 19 8.78 9.94 -5.29
N MET A 20 7.54 10.13 -4.83
CA MET A 20 6.67 11.20 -5.31
C MET A 20 7.11 12.56 -4.80
N LEU A 21 7.55 12.62 -3.54
CA LEU A 21 8.03 13.87 -2.93
C LEU A 21 9.37 14.30 -3.50
N ASN A 22 10.18 13.35 -3.95
CA ASN A 22 11.49 13.63 -4.55
C ASN A 22 11.62 12.87 -5.88
N PRO A 23 11.31 13.52 -7.01
CA PRO A 23 11.37 12.87 -8.32
C PRO A 23 12.74 12.31 -8.69
N GLU A 24 13.81 12.77 -8.07
CA GLU A 24 15.16 12.24 -8.32
C GLU A 24 15.29 10.79 -7.89
N LEU A 25 14.43 10.32 -7.00
CA LEU A 25 14.43 8.93 -6.55
C LEU A 25 13.71 7.98 -7.52
N GLN A 26 12.98 8.53 -8.49
CA GLN A 26 12.23 7.72 -9.45
C GLN A 26 13.16 6.79 -10.22
N GLY A 27 12.76 5.53 -10.32
CA GLY A 27 13.51 4.52 -11.04
C GLY A 27 14.77 4.01 -10.34
N LYS A 28 14.99 4.42 -9.10
CA LYS A 28 16.16 4.01 -8.31
C LYS A 28 15.78 3.03 -7.21
N ALA A 29 16.78 2.32 -6.68
CA ALA A 29 16.60 1.47 -5.53
C ALA A 29 16.60 2.35 -4.28
N VAL A 30 15.46 2.41 -3.58
CA VAL A 30 15.26 3.27 -2.42
C VAL A 30 14.74 2.42 -1.26
N ALA A 31 15.24 2.68 -0.07
CA ALA A 31 14.74 2.07 1.16
C ALA A 31 14.47 3.17 2.19
N VAL A 32 13.29 3.10 2.80
CA VAL A 32 12.95 3.96 3.94
C VAL A 32 13.41 3.24 5.19
N CYS A 33 14.26 3.89 5.98
CA CYS A 33 14.92 3.27 7.12
C CYS A 33 14.69 4.09 8.39
N GLY A 34 14.58 3.41 9.52
CA GLY A 34 14.35 4.05 10.81
C GLY A 34 15.47 4.98 11.25
N SER A 35 16.71 4.67 10.87
CA SER A 35 17.88 5.53 11.15
C SER A 35 18.84 5.39 9.98
N THR A 36 18.96 6.44 9.18
CA THR A 36 19.82 6.41 8.00
C THR A 36 21.30 6.57 8.34
N GLU A 37 21.58 7.19 9.47
CA GLU A 37 22.95 7.43 9.91
C GLU A 37 23.52 6.28 10.74
N ASN A 38 22.65 5.48 11.31
CA ASN A 38 23.04 4.38 12.16
C ASN A 38 23.07 3.07 11.37
N ARG A 39 24.20 2.36 11.43
CA ARG A 39 24.37 1.08 10.77
C ARG A 39 23.34 0.05 11.23
N HIS A 40 22.80 0.20 12.42
CA HIS A 40 21.85 -0.71 13.04
C HIS A 40 20.38 -0.35 12.75
N GLY A 41 20.12 0.73 12.03
CA GLY A 41 18.77 1.03 11.57
C GLY A 41 18.26 -0.06 10.65
N ILE A 42 16.94 -0.24 10.58
CA ILE A 42 16.33 -1.29 9.77
C ILE A 42 15.47 -0.73 8.64
N VAL A 43 15.35 -1.51 7.58
CA VAL A 43 14.50 -1.18 6.43
C VAL A 43 13.03 -1.30 6.84
N LEU A 44 12.29 -0.21 6.68
CA LEU A 44 10.85 -0.16 6.96
C LEU A 44 10.02 -0.40 5.70
N ALA A 45 10.52 0.10 4.57
CA ALA A 45 9.88 -0.08 3.27
C ALA A 45 10.94 0.06 2.18
N LYS A 46 10.62 -0.44 1.00
CA LYS A 46 11.57 -0.48 -0.11
C LYS A 46 10.86 -0.27 -1.43
N SER A 47 11.57 0.30 -2.42
CA SER A 47 11.05 0.44 -3.77
C SER A 47 11.08 -0.91 -4.48
N GLU A 48 10.42 -0.99 -5.64
CA GLU A 48 10.39 -2.22 -6.44
C GLU A 48 11.79 -2.63 -6.88
N LYS A 49 12.64 -1.68 -7.26
CA LYS A 49 14.02 -1.97 -7.64
C LYS A 49 14.83 -2.53 -6.47
N ALA A 50 14.65 -1.98 -5.28
CA ALA A 50 15.31 -2.49 -4.09
C ALA A 50 14.84 -3.92 -3.78
N LYS A 51 13.55 -4.18 -3.95
CA LYS A 51 12.99 -5.52 -3.77
C LYS A 51 13.62 -6.52 -4.75
N GLN A 52 13.78 -6.13 -6.00
CA GLN A 52 14.42 -6.96 -7.02
C GLN A 52 15.88 -7.26 -6.70
N ALA A 53 16.55 -6.36 -6.01
CA ALA A 53 17.94 -6.54 -5.58
C ALA A 53 18.06 -7.45 -4.35
N GLY A 54 16.96 -7.90 -3.77
CA GLY A 54 16.95 -8.79 -2.62
C GLY A 54 16.77 -8.12 -1.28
N ILE A 55 16.49 -6.81 -1.26
CA ILE A 55 16.25 -6.07 -0.01
C ILE A 55 14.92 -6.52 0.60
N LYS A 56 14.93 -6.77 1.90
CA LYS A 56 13.74 -7.21 2.66
C LYS A 56 13.45 -6.25 3.80
N THR A 57 12.17 -6.10 4.10
CA THR A 57 11.73 -5.32 5.26
C THR A 57 12.26 -5.96 6.54
N GLY A 58 12.79 -5.14 7.43
CA GLY A 58 13.42 -5.60 8.66
C GLY A 58 14.92 -5.87 8.55
N MET A 59 15.45 -5.83 7.35
CA MET A 59 16.89 -6.00 7.12
C MET A 59 17.66 -4.81 7.69
N VAL A 60 18.83 -5.06 8.26
CA VAL A 60 19.67 -4.00 8.81
C VAL A 60 20.27 -3.17 7.67
N ASN A 61 20.40 -1.87 7.88
CA ASN A 61 20.86 -0.94 6.84
C ASN A 61 22.19 -1.34 6.20
N TRP A 62 23.19 -1.74 7.00
CA TRP A 62 24.48 -2.12 6.45
C TRP A 62 24.39 -3.35 5.55
N GLU A 63 23.53 -4.29 5.92
CA GLU A 63 23.30 -5.50 5.12
C GLU A 63 22.60 -5.16 3.81
N ALA A 64 21.63 -4.26 3.86
CA ALA A 64 20.93 -3.79 2.67
C ALA A 64 21.88 -3.09 1.70
N LYS A 65 22.74 -2.21 2.21
CA LYS A 65 23.75 -1.54 1.39
C LYS A 65 24.75 -2.51 0.80
N ARG A 66 25.05 -3.58 1.51
CA ARG A 66 25.96 -4.62 1.02
C ARG A 66 25.36 -5.36 -0.17
N LEU A 67 24.05 -5.68 -0.10
CA LEU A 67 23.35 -6.33 -1.20
C LEU A 67 23.16 -5.41 -2.40
N CYS A 68 22.95 -4.13 -2.13
CA CYS A 68 22.67 -3.14 -3.18
C CYS A 68 23.49 -1.87 -2.88
N PRO A 69 24.73 -1.79 -3.39
CA PRO A 69 25.58 -0.62 -3.11
C PRO A 69 24.97 0.71 -3.56
N ASP A 70 24.14 0.69 -4.59
CA ASP A 70 23.49 1.89 -5.11
C ASP A 70 22.22 2.27 -4.35
N LEU A 71 21.87 1.51 -3.32
CA LEU A 71 20.66 1.74 -2.54
C LEU A 71 20.70 3.12 -1.86
N ILE A 72 19.62 3.86 -2.03
CA ILE A 72 19.45 5.17 -1.40
C ILE A 72 18.62 4.96 -0.14
N LEU A 73 19.19 5.32 1.00
CA LEU A 73 18.51 5.24 2.29
C LEU A 73 17.90 6.60 2.62
N VAL A 74 16.61 6.63 2.93
CA VAL A 74 15.89 7.85 3.28
C VAL A 74 15.22 7.70 4.63
N PRO A 75 15.18 8.77 5.44
CA PRO A 75 14.46 8.73 6.72
C PRO A 75 12.96 8.75 6.49
N PRO A 76 12.16 8.18 7.40
CA PRO A 76 10.71 8.17 7.22
C PRO A 76 10.10 9.53 7.46
N GLN A 77 9.04 9.84 6.72
CA GLN A 77 8.26 11.07 6.87
C GLN A 77 6.81 10.68 7.18
N TYR A 78 6.57 10.25 8.40
CA TYR A 78 5.26 9.70 8.81
C TYR A 78 4.10 10.67 8.60
N GLU A 79 4.34 11.97 8.73
CA GLU A 79 3.30 12.98 8.48
C GLU A 79 2.83 12.93 7.03
N GLN A 80 3.76 12.77 6.10
CA GLN A 80 3.43 12.66 4.68
C GLN A 80 2.70 11.35 4.39
N TYR A 81 3.13 10.26 5.01
CA TYR A 81 2.47 8.96 4.83
C TYR A 81 1.04 9.00 5.34
N LEU A 82 0.82 9.63 6.50
CA LEU A 82 -0.52 9.79 7.05
C LEU A 82 -1.41 10.62 6.12
N LYS A 83 -0.86 11.68 5.55
CA LYS A 83 -1.58 12.52 4.60
C LYS A 83 -2.06 11.72 3.40
N TYR A 84 -1.17 10.96 2.76
CA TYR A 84 -1.53 10.14 1.61
C TYR A 84 -2.45 8.98 1.98
N SER A 85 -2.27 8.42 3.16
CA SER A 85 -3.16 7.39 3.69
C SER A 85 -4.59 7.92 3.82
N ASN A 86 -4.75 9.13 4.35
CA ASN A 86 -6.07 9.77 4.50
C ASN A 86 -6.69 10.10 3.14
N MET A 87 -5.88 10.56 2.19
CA MET A 87 -6.36 10.84 0.83
C MET A 87 -6.85 9.56 0.15
N ALA A 88 -6.15 8.45 0.36
CA ALA A 88 -6.57 7.16 -0.16
C ALA A 88 -7.90 6.72 0.45
N ARG A 89 -8.06 6.91 1.76
CA ARG A 89 -9.31 6.57 2.45
C ARG A 89 -10.50 7.39 1.94
N GLU A 90 -10.27 8.65 1.59
CA GLU A 90 -11.31 9.47 0.99
C GLU A 90 -11.80 8.90 -0.34
N ILE A 91 -10.88 8.37 -1.14
CA ILE A 91 -11.25 7.69 -2.40
C ILE A 91 -12.10 6.45 -2.10
N TYR A 92 -11.68 5.62 -1.14
CA TYR A 92 -12.45 4.43 -0.78
C TYR A 92 -13.85 4.78 -0.31
N GLN A 93 -13.98 5.84 0.50
CA GLN A 93 -15.25 6.28 1.06
C GLN A 93 -16.24 6.78 0.02
N GLU A 94 -15.78 7.15 -1.18
CA GLU A 94 -16.67 7.49 -2.27
C GLU A 94 -17.39 6.26 -2.83
N TYR A 95 -16.83 5.08 -2.61
CA TYR A 95 -17.43 3.82 -3.09
C TYR A 95 -18.25 3.11 -2.05
N THR A 96 -17.92 3.27 -0.77
CA THR A 96 -18.65 2.62 0.31
C THR A 96 -18.37 3.31 1.64
N ASP A 97 -19.38 3.29 2.54
CA ASP A 97 -19.19 3.76 3.91
C ASP A 97 -18.52 2.69 4.78
N LEU A 98 -18.51 1.45 4.32
CA LEU A 98 -17.99 0.32 5.08
C LEU A 98 -16.52 0.10 4.77
N VAL A 99 -15.70 1.01 5.26
CA VAL A 99 -14.24 0.98 5.09
C VAL A 99 -13.60 0.70 6.44
N GLU A 100 -12.85 -0.38 6.52
CA GLU A 100 -12.13 -0.74 7.74
C GLU A 100 -10.63 -0.63 7.48
N PRO A 101 -9.97 0.41 8.03
CA PRO A 101 -8.52 0.55 7.87
C PRO A 101 -7.75 -0.52 8.64
N TYR A 102 -6.67 -0.98 8.04
CA TYR A 102 -5.76 -1.93 8.66
C TYR A 102 -4.34 -1.42 8.45
N GLY A 103 -3.87 -0.59 9.37
CA GLY A 103 -2.62 0.14 9.20
C GLY A 103 -2.81 1.33 8.26
N MET A 104 -1.70 1.94 7.85
CA MET A 104 -1.73 3.12 6.97
C MET A 104 -1.98 2.78 5.51
N ASP A 105 -1.57 1.59 5.09
CA ASP A 105 -1.53 1.23 3.68
C ASP A 105 -2.55 0.18 3.26
N GLU A 106 -3.36 -0.30 4.19
CA GLU A 106 -4.35 -1.35 3.89
C GLU A 106 -5.74 -0.94 4.35
N CYS A 107 -6.74 -1.33 3.57
CA CYS A 107 -8.14 -1.15 3.93
C CYS A 107 -8.96 -2.32 3.41
N PHE A 108 -9.96 -2.71 4.20
CA PHE A 108 -11.01 -3.62 3.76
C PHE A 108 -12.24 -2.79 3.43
N LEU A 109 -12.86 -3.08 2.29
CA LEU A 109 -14.05 -2.37 1.83
C LEU A 109 -15.16 -3.39 1.57
N ASP A 110 -16.29 -3.21 2.23
CA ASP A 110 -17.48 -4.00 1.89
C ASP A 110 -18.23 -3.23 0.81
N VAL A 111 -18.15 -3.70 -0.42
CA VAL A 111 -18.76 -3.04 -1.59
C VAL A 111 -20.02 -3.76 -2.07
N THR A 112 -20.58 -4.62 -1.24
CA THR A 112 -21.76 -5.41 -1.63
C THR A 112 -22.88 -4.53 -2.15
N ALA A 113 -23.28 -3.52 -1.40
CA ALA A 113 -24.33 -2.60 -1.80
C ALA A 113 -23.90 -1.64 -2.92
N SER A 114 -22.61 -1.36 -3.00
CA SER A 114 -22.07 -0.41 -3.97
C SER A 114 -22.12 -0.93 -5.40
N GLN A 115 -22.28 -2.23 -5.58
CA GLN A 115 -22.36 -2.85 -6.91
C GLN A 115 -23.54 -2.33 -7.73
N VAL A 116 -24.58 -1.86 -7.06
CA VAL A 116 -25.75 -1.28 -7.75
C VAL A 116 -25.36 0.01 -8.48
N LEU A 117 -24.45 0.80 -7.90
CA LEU A 117 -24.06 2.11 -8.44
C LEU A 117 -22.82 2.04 -9.32
N TYR A 118 -21.85 1.20 -8.98
CA TYR A 118 -20.52 1.26 -9.56
C TYR A 118 -20.12 0.02 -10.37
N GLY A 119 -20.95 -1.01 -10.38
CA GLY A 119 -20.65 -2.24 -11.08
C GLY A 119 -20.11 -3.33 -10.17
N SER A 120 -19.59 -4.41 -10.77
CA SER A 120 -19.09 -5.56 -10.02
C SER A 120 -17.94 -5.20 -9.09
N GLY A 121 -17.63 -6.09 -8.15
CA GLY A 121 -16.47 -5.90 -7.27
C GLY A 121 -15.18 -5.71 -8.04
N LYS A 122 -15.00 -6.45 -9.14
CA LYS A 122 -13.83 -6.29 -10.00
C LYS A 122 -13.78 -4.90 -10.64
N GLU A 123 -14.92 -4.42 -11.14
CA GLU A 123 -15.00 -3.09 -11.75
C GLU A 123 -14.70 -2.01 -10.74
N ILE A 124 -15.20 -2.15 -9.51
CA ILE A 124 -14.92 -1.20 -8.43
C ILE A 124 -13.42 -1.22 -8.10
N ALA A 125 -12.82 -2.40 -8.00
CA ALA A 125 -11.38 -2.52 -7.75
C ALA A 125 -10.55 -1.85 -8.84
N ASP A 126 -10.95 -2.05 -10.11
CA ASP A 126 -10.25 -1.43 -11.24
C ASP A 126 -10.37 0.10 -11.21
N GLN A 127 -11.55 0.62 -10.87
CA GLN A 127 -11.76 2.05 -10.72
C GLN A 127 -10.90 2.64 -9.61
N ILE A 128 -10.84 1.95 -8.48
CA ILE A 128 -10.02 2.39 -7.34
C ILE A 128 -8.54 2.43 -7.75
N ARG A 129 -8.03 1.36 -8.38
CA ARG A 129 -6.64 1.32 -8.83
C ARG A 129 -6.33 2.47 -9.78
N CYS A 130 -7.22 2.72 -10.73
CA CYS A 130 -7.07 3.80 -11.71
C CYS A 130 -7.02 5.17 -11.02
N ARG A 131 -7.96 5.43 -10.11
CA ARG A 131 -8.03 6.70 -9.39
C ARG A 131 -6.82 6.91 -8.48
N MET A 132 -6.38 5.86 -7.77
CA MET A 132 -5.20 5.95 -6.92
C MET A 132 -3.97 6.33 -7.73
N LYS A 133 -3.80 5.72 -8.89
CA LYS A 133 -2.68 6.02 -9.77
C LYS A 133 -2.76 7.45 -10.31
N ASN A 134 -3.92 7.85 -10.81
CA ASN A 134 -4.08 9.15 -11.47
C ASN A 134 -4.15 10.32 -10.48
N GLU A 135 -4.80 10.14 -9.34
CA GLU A 135 -5.01 11.22 -8.38
C GLU A 135 -3.89 11.32 -7.34
N LEU A 136 -3.32 10.19 -6.92
CA LEU A 136 -2.31 10.17 -5.87
C LEU A 136 -0.93 9.70 -6.33
N GLY A 137 -0.84 9.12 -7.51
CA GLY A 137 0.43 8.57 -8.00
C GLY A 137 0.84 7.26 -7.32
N LEU A 138 -0.09 6.62 -6.62
CA LEU A 138 0.17 5.39 -5.88
C LEU A 138 -0.41 4.18 -6.61
N THR A 139 0.31 3.06 -6.56
CA THR A 139 -0.23 1.80 -7.06
C THR A 139 -0.76 0.98 -5.90
N VAL A 140 -1.89 0.32 -6.13
CA VAL A 140 -2.51 -0.52 -5.12
C VAL A 140 -2.83 -1.89 -5.69
N SER A 141 -2.76 -2.90 -4.83
CA SER A 141 -3.23 -4.24 -5.13
C SER A 141 -4.57 -4.43 -4.44
N CYS A 142 -5.59 -4.84 -5.19
CA CYS A 142 -6.90 -5.10 -4.63
C CYS A 142 -7.22 -6.57 -4.79
N LEU A 143 -7.44 -7.24 -3.66
CA LEU A 143 -7.91 -8.62 -3.65
C LEU A 143 -9.41 -8.63 -3.46
N LEU A 144 -10.09 -9.46 -4.23
CA LEU A 144 -11.53 -9.58 -4.18
C LEU A 144 -11.92 -10.87 -3.46
N TYR A 145 -12.69 -10.70 -2.39
CA TYR A 145 -13.24 -11.84 -1.64
C TYR A 145 -14.74 -11.84 -1.79
N THR A 146 -15.30 -12.98 -2.14
CA THR A 146 -16.73 -13.18 -2.18
C THR A 146 -17.08 -14.25 -1.16
N SER A 147 -17.96 -13.93 -0.22
CA SER A 147 -18.37 -14.85 0.82
C SER A 147 -19.88 -14.96 0.84
N PRO A 148 -20.42 -16.18 0.89
CA PRO A 148 -21.87 -16.35 1.00
C PRO A 148 -22.43 -15.94 2.35
N SER A 149 -21.56 -15.83 3.38
CA SER A 149 -22.00 -15.41 4.70
C SER A 149 -20.86 -14.76 5.49
N PRO A 150 -21.17 -13.92 6.48
CA PRO A 150 -20.16 -13.33 7.36
C PRO A 150 -19.37 -14.40 8.14
N ARG A 151 -20.00 -15.53 8.42
CA ARG A 151 -19.35 -16.61 9.14
C ARG A 151 -18.21 -17.21 8.34
N ASP A 152 -18.40 -17.46 7.05
CA ASP A 152 -17.36 -17.98 6.17
C ASP A 152 -16.21 -16.99 6.03
N ARG A 153 -16.53 -15.72 5.93
CA ARG A 153 -15.52 -14.66 5.87
C ARG A 153 -14.67 -14.63 7.14
N THR A 154 -15.29 -14.79 8.31
CA THR A 154 -14.60 -14.81 9.59
C THR A 154 -13.63 -15.98 9.66
N ARG A 155 -14.03 -17.14 9.15
CA ARG A 155 -13.17 -18.32 9.09
C ARG A 155 -11.96 -18.12 8.20
N SER A 156 -12.14 -17.45 7.07
CA SER A 156 -11.05 -17.25 6.12
C SER A 156 -9.97 -16.31 6.65
N ARG A 157 -10.25 -15.56 7.70
CA ARG A 157 -9.27 -14.69 8.35
C ARG A 157 -8.36 -15.44 9.33
N MET A 158 -8.78 -16.60 9.72
CA MET A 158 -8.01 -17.42 10.63
C MET A 158 -7.20 -18.45 9.87
#